data_55f69cc3ce11b2b27111bb3c8f899496
#
_entry.id   55f69cc3ce11b2b27111bb3c8f899496
#
_cell.length_a   1.000
_cell.length_b   1.000
_cell.length_c   1.000
_cell.angle_alpha   90.00
_cell.angle_beta   90.00
_cell.angle_gamma   90.00
#
_symmetry.space_group_name_H-M   'P 1'
#
loop_
_entity.id
_entity.type
_entity.pdbx_description
1 polymer ?
#
loop_
_entity_poly.entity_id
_entity_poly.type
_entity_poly.pdbx_seq_one_letter_code
_entity_poly.pdbx_strand_id
1 'polypeptide(L)'
;KKLFIEISKNAILISINGTLGKLAFYNGESVALGKSACYCNLRDKISRRFIYGIMESDAFADFMEKASTKSTIKNVGLKAMREFKVIRPPLKLQNQYDAFVEHTDKSKMTIQQSLDKLETLKKALMQQYYG
;
A
#
# COMPACT_ATOMS: atom_id res chain seq x y z
N LYS A 1 19.62 -9.04 24.20
CA LYS A 1 18.30 -8.58 23.79
C LYS A 1 18.12 -8.66 22.31
N LYS A 2 17.00 -9.16 21.92
CA LYS A 2 16.68 -9.33 20.55
C LYS A 2 16.38 -7.97 19.89
N LEU A 3 17.13 -7.63 18.89
CA LEU A 3 17.00 -6.33 18.24
C LEU A 3 16.58 -6.41 16.79
N PHE A 4 16.75 -7.59 16.17
CA PHE A 4 16.38 -7.77 14.79
C PHE A 4 15.20 -8.72 14.71
N ILE A 5 14.20 -8.32 13.98
CA ILE A 5 13.02 -9.13 13.72
C ILE A 5 13.05 -9.47 12.24
N GLU A 6 12.95 -10.73 11.96
CA GLU A 6 12.95 -11.17 10.57
C GLU A 6 11.65 -10.77 9.92
N ILE A 7 11.73 -9.92 8.91
CA ILE A 7 10.59 -9.48 8.15
C ILE A 7 10.48 -10.38 6.92
N SER A 8 9.33 -11.02 6.78
CA SER A 8 9.08 -11.88 5.64
C SER A 8 9.13 -11.10 4.34
N LYS A 9 9.66 -11.73 3.28
CA LYS A 9 9.65 -11.12 1.94
C LYS A 9 8.24 -10.80 1.45
N ASN A 10 7.23 -11.39 2.07
CA ASN A 10 5.84 -11.17 1.72
C ASN A 10 5.16 -10.15 2.64
N ALA A 11 5.93 -9.36 3.38
CA ALA A 11 5.38 -8.44 4.35
C ALA A 11 4.90 -7.14 3.73
N ILE A 12 3.94 -6.51 4.41
CA ILE A 12 3.48 -5.16 4.10
C ILE A 12 3.88 -4.27 5.28
N LEU A 13 4.45 -3.12 4.98
CA LEU A 13 4.81 -2.13 5.97
C LEU A 13 3.70 -1.10 6.10
N ILE A 14 3.36 -0.73 7.34
CA ILE A 14 2.23 0.17 7.62
C ILE A 14 2.68 1.25 8.60
N SER A 15 2.40 2.51 8.28
CA SER A 15 2.70 3.60 9.22
C SER A 15 1.63 3.65 10.32
N ILE A 16 2.07 3.74 11.58
CA ILE A 16 1.18 3.69 12.74
C ILE A 16 1.37 4.85 13.70
N ASN A 17 2.23 5.81 13.37
CA ASN A 17 2.48 6.96 14.23
C ASN A 17 2.66 8.20 13.37
N GLY A 18 1.96 9.27 13.73
CA GLY A 18 1.93 10.49 12.96
C GLY A 18 0.97 10.37 11.80
N THR A 19 1.47 10.14 10.61
CA THR A 19 0.63 9.83 9.45
C THR A 19 0.27 8.35 9.49
N LEU A 20 -1.01 8.06 9.60
CA LEU A 20 -1.50 6.68 9.75
C LEU A 20 -1.85 6.06 8.42
N GLY A 21 -1.57 4.76 8.29
CA GLY A 21 -2.09 3.96 7.20
C GLY A 21 -1.35 4.06 5.88
N LYS A 22 -0.17 4.65 5.85
CA LYS A 22 0.66 4.59 4.63
C LYS A 22 1.24 3.20 4.49
N LEU A 23 1.20 2.67 3.28
CA LEU A 23 1.53 1.28 3.00
C LEU A 23 2.71 1.18 2.05
N ALA A 24 3.50 0.13 2.21
CA ALA A 24 4.57 -0.19 1.28
C ALA A 24 4.79 -1.71 1.28
N PHE A 25 5.15 -2.24 0.11
CA PHE A 25 5.61 -3.61 0.04
C PHE A 25 7.05 -3.69 0.52
N TYR A 26 7.33 -4.71 1.32
CA TYR A 26 8.71 -4.99 1.72
C TYR A 26 9.37 -5.83 0.62
N ASN A 27 10.50 -5.38 0.14
CA ASN A 27 11.19 -6.03 -0.97
C ASN A 27 12.52 -6.66 -0.56
N GLY A 28 12.73 -6.86 0.73
CA GLY A 28 13.94 -7.52 1.22
C GLY A 28 15.08 -6.58 1.56
N GLU A 29 14.86 -5.27 1.44
CA GLU A 29 15.88 -4.30 1.80
C GLU A 29 16.13 -4.30 3.32
N SER A 30 17.32 -3.89 3.71
CA SER A 30 17.65 -3.78 5.12
C SER A 30 16.94 -2.56 5.70
N VAL A 31 15.99 -2.81 6.60
CA VAL A 31 15.23 -1.73 7.22
C VAL A 31 15.24 -1.88 8.73
N ALA A 32 15.24 -0.76 9.42
CA ALA A 32 15.05 -0.72 10.86
C ALA A 32 13.71 -0.04 11.11
N LEU A 33 12.79 -0.76 11.72
CA LEU A 33 11.49 -0.20 12.04
C LEU A 33 11.54 0.40 13.44
N GLY A 34 11.24 1.68 13.51
CA GLY A 34 11.07 2.37 14.78
C GLY A 34 9.63 2.28 15.25
N LYS A 35 9.23 3.26 16.06
CA LYS A 35 7.86 3.32 16.58
C LYS A 35 6.86 3.85 15.55
N SER A 36 7.34 4.28 14.38
CA SER A 36 6.49 4.93 13.37
C SER A 36 5.81 3.95 12.44
N ALA A 37 6.28 2.72 12.37
CA ALA A 37 5.75 1.75 11.42
C ALA A 37 5.77 0.35 12.02
N CYS A 38 4.88 -0.49 11.52
CA CYS A 38 4.89 -1.90 11.83
C CYS A 38 4.89 -2.69 10.52
N TYR A 39 5.07 -3.99 10.64
CA TYR A 39 5.04 -4.86 9.48
C TYR A 39 3.99 -5.96 9.71
N CYS A 40 3.42 -6.42 8.61
CA CYS A 40 2.46 -7.51 8.60
C CYS A 40 3.03 -8.64 7.76
N ASN A 41 3.49 -9.70 8.41
CA ASN A 41 3.97 -10.90 7.73
C ASN A 41 2.76 -11.74 7.33
N LEU A 42 2.65 -12.06 6.06
CA LEU A 42 1.53 -12.82 5.55
C LEU A 42 1.87 -14.31 5.53
N ARG A 43 0.87 -15.12 5.86
CA ARG A 43 1.00 -16.57 5.82
C ARG A 43 0.87 -17.07 4.37
N ASP A 44 1.22 -18.33 4.17
CA ASP A 44 1.05 -18.98 2.89
C ASP A 44 -0.42 -18.94 2.44
N LYS A 45 -0.63 -18.91 1.14
CA LYS A 45 -1.95 -18.88 0.52
C LYS A 45 -2.72 -17.59 0.80
N ILE A 46 -2.01 -16.52 1.18
CA ILE A 46 -2.60 -15.20 1.30
C ILE A 46 -1.85 -14.27 0.34
N SER A 47 -2.59 -13.64 -0.57
CA SER A 47 -2.01 -12.72 -1.53
C SER A 47 -1.65 -11.41 -0.85
N ARG A 48 -0.40 -10.97 -1.00
CA ARG A 48 0.06 -9.70 -0.48
C ARG A 48 -0.71 -8.54 -1.13
N ARG A 49 -0.93 -8.62 -2.43
CA ARG A 49 -1.66 -7.59 -3.16
C ARG A 49 -3.11 -7.48 -2.71
N PHE A 50 -3.74 -8.61 -2.43
CA PHE A 50 -5.12 -8.63 -1.93
C PHE A 50 -5.23 -7.94 -0.56
N ILE A 51 -4.33 -8.27 0.36
CA ILE A 51 -4.31 -7.65 1.69
C ILE A 51 -3.98 -6.16 1.58
N TYR A 52 -3.06 -5.80 0.70
CA TYR A 52 -2.76 -4.39 0.45
C TYR A 52 -4.01 -3.63 0.01
N GLY A 53 -4.80 -4.23 -0.89
CA GLY A 53 -6.06 -3.63 -1.34
C GLY A 53 -7.06 -3.43 -0.21
N ILE A 54 -7.15 -4.39 0.72
CA ILE A 54 -8.00 -4.23 1.89
C ILE A 54 -7.51 -3.07 2.76
N MET A 55 -6.21 -2.94 2.93
CA MET A 55 -5.63 -1.87 3.74
C MET A 55 -5.73 -0.49 3.08
N GLU A 56 -5.99 -0.44 1.79
CA GLU A 56 -6.29 0.82 1.11
C GLU A 56 -7.76 1.22 1.20
N SER A 57 -8.61 0.35 1.71
CA SER A 57 -10.05 0.60 1.76
C SER A 57 -10.42 1.60 2.84
N ASP A 58 -11.60 2.21 2.67
CA ASP A 58 -12.14 3.13 3.67
C ASP A 58 -12.40 2.42 4.99
N ALA A 59 -12.75 1.15 4.95
CA ALA A 59 -12.97 0.36 6.17
C ALA A 59 -11.72 0.29 7.03
N PHE A 60 -10.56 0.09 6.40
CA PHE A 60 -9.31 0.07 7.13
C PHE A 60 -8.93 1.47 7.63
N ALA A 61 -9.15 2.50 6.82
CA ALA A 61 -8.90 3.88 7.24
C ALA A 61 -9.75 4.24 8.45
N ASP A 62 -11.03 3.87 8.45
CA ASP A 62 -11.93 4.09 9.58
C ASP A 62 -11.45 3.33 10.81
N PHE A 63 -11.03 2.09 10.64
CA PHE A 63 -10.48 1.31 11.75
C PHE A 63 -9.26 2.00 12.36
N MET A 64 -8.32 2.46 11.53
CA MET A 64 -7.13 3.13 11.99
C MET A 64 -7.48 4.40 12.77
N GLU A 65 -8.42 5.18 12.26
CA GLU A 65 -8.83 6.41 12.92
C GLU A 65 -9.48 6.14 14.28
N LYS A 66 -10.35 5.14 14.36
CA LYS A 66 -11.01 4.78 15.61
C LYS A 66 -10.05 4.18 16.63
N ALA A 67 -9.05 3.44 16.16
CA ALA A 67 -8.07 2.80 17.04
C ALA A 67 -6.97 3.76 17.47
N SER A 68 -6.86 4.92 16.85
CA SER A 68 -5.78 5.87 17.15
C SER A 68 -6.02 6.61 18.46
N THR A 69 -4.91 7.08 19.05
CA THR A 69 -4.98 7.93 20.23
C THR A 69 -5.57 9.29 19.88
N LYS A 70 -6.11 9.98 20.89
CA LYS A 70 -6.68 11.32 20.71
C LYS A 70 -5.67 12.42 20.96
N SER A 71 -4.39 12.09 20.91
CA SER A 71 -3.34 13.08 21.14
C SER A 71 -3.02 13.87 19.86
N THR A 72 -2.18 14.90 19.99
CA THR A 72 -1.76 15.73 18.87
C THR A 72 -1.10 14.88 17.79
N ILE A 73 -0.26 13.93 18.19
CA ILE A 73 0.34 12.97 17.28
C ILE A 73 -0.43 11.66 17.41
N LYS A 74 -1.13 11.28 16.36
CA LYS A 74 -1.92 10.05 16.37
C LYS A 74 -1.03 8.83 16.34
N ASN A 75 -1.44 7.80 17.05
CA ASN A 75 -0.72 6.54 17.11
C ASN A 75 -1.70 5.38 17.25
N VAL A 76 -1.42 4.28 16.54
CA VAL A 76 -2.18 3.04 16.66
C VAL A 76 -1.28 1.98 17.27
N GLY A 77 -1.73 1.39 18.39
CA GLY A 77 -0.95 0.36 19.06
C GLY A 77 -0.92 -0.95 18.30
N LEU A 78 0.14 -1.72 18.50
CA LEU A 78 0.28 -3.02 17.83
C LEU A 78 -0.83 -4.00 18.22
N LYS A 79 -1.32 -3.93 19.47
CA LYS A 79 -2.41 -4.78 19.89
C LYS A 79 -3.68 -4.51 19.06
N ALA A 80 -4.00 -3.23 18.86
CA ALA A 80 -5.14 -2.84 18.04
C ALA A 80 -4.96 -3.31 16.60
N MET A 81 -3.75 -3.18 16.04
CA MET A 81 -3.48 -3.64 14.69
C MET A 81 -3.74 -5.14 14.53
N ARG A 82 -3.40 -5.93 15.54
CA ARG A 82 -3.65 -7.37 15.49
C ARG A 82 -5.13 -7.74 15.56
N GLU A 83 -5.96 -6.82 16.01
CA GLU A 83 -7.40 -7.08 16.16
C GLU A 83 -8.20 -6.77 14.91
N PHE A 84 -7.58 -6.20 13.88
CA PHE A 84 -8.27 -5.95 12.63
C PHE A 84 -8.58 -7.27 11.93
N LYS A 85 -9.86 -7.50 11.68
CA LYS A 85 -10.30 -8.77 11.09
C LYS A 85 -10.46 -8.63 9.59
N VAL A 86 -9.99 -9.64 8.87
CA VAL A 86 -9.97 -9.66 7.42
C VAL A 86 -10.68 -10.93 6.94
N ILE A 87 -11.51 -10.78 5.92
CA ILE A 87 -12.09 -11.95 5.26
C ILE A 87 -10.99 -12.60 4.43
N ARG A 88 -10.92 -13.93 4.51
CA ARG A 88 -9.95 -14.70 3.75
C ARG A 88 -10.68 -15.51 2.68
N PRO A 89 -10.82 -14.97 1.47
CA PRO A 89 -11.45 -15.71 0.39
C PRO A 89 -10.54 -16.84 -0.12
N PRO A 90 -11.09 -17.80 -0.87
CA PRO A 90 -10.27 -18.84 -1.49
C PRO A 90 -9.16 -18.24 -2.34
N LEU A 91 -8.03 -18.95 -2.44
CA LEU A 91 -6.87 -18.48 -3.18
C LEU A 91 -7.22 -18.13 -4.63
N LYS A 92 -8.14 -18.90 -5.23
CA LYS A 92 -8.59 -18.62 -6.60
C LYS A 92 -9.16 -17.21 -6.75
N LEU A 93 -9.98 -16.77 -5.80
CA LEU A 93 -10.55 -15.41 -5.82
C LEU A 93 -9.49 -14.36 -5.57
N GLN A 94 -8.54 -14.63 -4.69
CA GLN A 94 -7.43 -13.71 -4.45
C GLN A 94 -6.60 -13.54 -5.73
N ASN A 95 -6.34 -14.61 -6.44
CA ASN A 95 -5.57 -14.58 -7.69
C ASN A 95 -6.32 -13.82 -8.78
N GLN A 96 -7.64 -13.95 -8.85
CA GLN A 96 -8.45 -13.18 -9.79
C GLN A 96 -8.39 -11.69 -9.50
N TYR A 97 -8.42 -11.32 -8.24
CA TYR A 97 -8.27 -9.94 -7.83
C TYR A 97 -6.88 -9.40 -8.21
N ASP A 98 -5.85 -10.17 -7.95
CA ASP A 98 -4.49 -9.77 -8.28
C ASP A 98 -4.32 -9.53 -9.78
N ALA A 99 -4.87 -10.40 -10.60
CA ALA A 99 -4.80 -10.26 -12.05
C ALA A 99 -5.55 -9.01 -12.51
N PHE A 100 -6.71 -8.74 -11.91
CA PHE A 100 -7.49 -7.55 -12.23
C PHE A 100 -6.74 -6.27 -11.90
N VAL A 101 -6.13 -6.20 -10.71
CA VAL A 101 -5.36 -5.03 -10.28
C VAL A 101 -4.16 -4.81 -11.19
N GLU A 102 -3.45 -5.88 -11.53
CA GLU A 102 -2.30 -5.79 -12.42
C GLU A 102 -2.71 -5.26 -13.79
N HIS A 103 -3.82 -5.74 -14.33
CA HIS A 103 -4.33 -5.26 -15.60
C HIS A 103 -4.70 -3.77 -15.52
N THR A 104 -5.34 -3.35 -14.45
CA THR A 104 -5.73 -1.96 -14.24
C THR A 104 -4.49 -1.06 -14.17
N ASP A 105 -3.46 -1.49 -13.46
CA ASP A 105 -2.22 -0.72 -13.35
C ASP A 105 -1.55 -0.54 -14.71
N LYS A 106 -1.50 -1.61 -15.52
CA LYS A 106 -0.95 -1.53 -16.88
C LYS A 106 -1.74 -0.56 -17.75
N SER A 107 -3.07 -0.59 -17.64
CA SER A 107 -3.93 0.33 -18.38
C SER A 107 -3.68 1.78 -17.99
N LYS A 108 -3.52 2.05 -16.69
CA LYS A 108 -3.19 3.39 -16.21
C LYS A 108 -1.87 3.88 -16.77
N MET A 109 -0.85 3.03 -16.82
CA MET A 109 0.45 3.37 -17.36
C MET A 109 0.35 3.71 -18.85
N THR A 110 -0.41 2.93 -19.61
CA THR A 110 -0.59 3.15 -21.03
C THR A 110 -1.28 4.49 -21.28
N ILE A 111 -2.33 4.80 -20.51
CA ILE A 111 -3.04 6.07 -20.61
C ILE A 111 -2.10 7.22 -20.30
N GLN A 112 -1.31 7.11 -19.24
CA GLN A 112 -0.38 8.17 -18.85
C GLN A 112 0.66 8.43 -19.94
N GLN A 113 1.20 7.37 -20.54
CA GLN A 113 2.15 7.50 -21.65
C GLN A 113 1.52 8.21 -22.84
N SER A 114 0.26 7.91 -23.14
CA SER A 114 -0.45 8.57 -24.23
C SER A 114 -0.65 10.06 -23.95
N LEU A 115 -1.01 10.41 -22.71
CA LEU A 115 -1.15 11.79 -22.30
C LEU A 115 0.16 12.56 -22.40
N ASP A 116 1.26 11.94 -21.99
CA ASP A 116 2.58 12.56 -22.08
C ASP A 116 2.96 12.85 -23.53
N LYS A 117 2.68 11.90 -24.45
CA LYS A 117 2.96 12.09 -25.86
C LYS A 117 2.13 13.24 -26.45
N LEU A 118 0.85 13.31 -26.07
CA LEU A 118 -0.01 14.39 -26.55
C LEU A 118 0.46 15.75 -26.06
N GLU A 119 0.90 15.82 -24.82
CA GLU A 119 1.41 17.07 -24.26
C GLU A 119 2.68 17.51 -24.95
N THR A 120 3.59 16.58 -25.22
CA THR A 120 4.82 16.86 -25.97
C THR A 120 4.51 17.38 -27.37
N LEU A 121 3.57 16.75 -28.06
CA LEU A 121 3.15 17.17 -29.39
C LEU A 121 2.55 18.57 -29.34
N LYS A 122 1.70 18.84 -28.36
CA LYS A 122 1.08 20.16 -28.19
C LYS A 122 2.15 21.25 -28.03
N LYS A 123 3.17 20.99 -27.20
CA LYS A 123 4.24 21.95 -27.00
C LYS A 123 5.02 22.21 -28.28
N ALA A 124 5.31 21.17 -29.05
CA ALA A 124 6.01 21.30 -30.32
C ALA A 124 5.23 22.13 -31.30
N LEU A 125 3.92 21.88 -31.43
CA LEU A 125 3.06 22.65 -32.33
C LEU A 125 2.95 24.11 -31.91
N MET A 126 2.80 24.37 -30.61
CA MET A 126 2.73 25.75 -30.15
C MET A 126 4.02 26.51 -30.40
N GLN A 127 5.17 25.87 -30.20
CA GLN A 127 6.45 26.48 -30.49
C GLN A 127 6.63 26.79 -31.97
N GLN A 128 6.14 25.87 -32.84
CA GLN A 128 6.23 26.05 -34.27
C GLN A 128 5.41 27.27 -34.77
N TYR A 129 4.22 27.48 -34.18
CA TYR A 129 3.32 28.52 -34.65
C TYR A 129 3.35 29.83 -33.86
N TYR A 130 3.85 29.80 -32.62
CA TYR A 130 3.83 30.98 -31.74
C TYR A 130 5.21 31.33 -31.19
N GLY A 131 6.17 30.45 -31.38
CA GLY A 131 7.54 30.69 -30.97
C GLY A 131 8.40 31.19 -32.06
#